data_4bc262bfe58c2fca1f9d2eabb71fae00
#
_entry.id   4bc262bfe58c2fca1f9d2eabb71fae00
#
_cell.length_a   1.000
_cell.length_b   1.000
_cell.length_c   1.000
_cell.angle_alpha   90.00
_cell.angle_beta   90.00
_cell.angle_gamma   90.00
#
_symmetry.space_group_name_H-M   'P 1'
#
loop_
_entity.id
_entity.type
_entity.pdbx_description
1 polymer ?
#
loop_
_entity_poly.entity_id
_entity_poly.type
_entity_poly.pdbx_seq_one_letter_code
_entity_poly.pdbx_strand_id
1 'polypeptide(L)'
;LDAPLTALHDPFLMRGMEEVAAHLTREVMKGRPIGIYGDYDTDGISSTALLVLFFKSLGVSAPYFIPHRMREGYGLHLSGLLKLKEAGCGTVVTVDTGITAVEAAKEAKASGIDLIITDHHGPPERLPEAVALINPRQPGCNYPFEGLSGVGVAFKLVAGVRRRLRDEGFAGE
;
A
#
# COMPACT_ATOMS: atom_id res chain seq x y z
N LEU A 1 10.19 -12.39 24.76
CA LEU A 1 10.28 -11.61 23.51
C LEU A 1 10.12 -10.12 23.82
N ASP A 2 11.20 -9.50 24.34
CA ASP A 2 11.18 -8.09 24.77
C ASP A 2 11.97 -7.22 23.78
N ALA A 3 11.74 -7.42 22.46
CA ALA A 3 12.36 -6.55 21.47
C ALA A 3 11.67 -5.17 21.51
N PRO A 4 12.40 -4.09 21.84
CA PRO A 4 11.81 -2.76 21.88
C PRO A 4 11.45 -2.29 20.48
N LEU A 5 10.46 -1.39 20.35
CA LEU A 5 10.08 -0.80 19.05
C LEU A 5 11.25 -0.08 18.36
N THR A 6 12.26 0.33 19.12
CA THR A 6 13.51 0.92 18.62
C THR A 6 14.39 -0.08 17.85
N ALA A 7 14.15 -1.39 17.99
CA ALA A 7 14.83 -2.43 17.20
C ALA A 7 14.26 -2.60 15.78
N LEU A 8 13.14 -1.93 15.48
CA LEU A 8 12.57 -1.95 14.14
C LEU A 8 13.41 -1.11 13.18
N HIS A 9 13.76 -1.69 12.03
CA HIS A 9 14.44 -0.95 10.97
C HIS A 9 13.63 0.24 10.49
N ASP A 10 14.30 1.34 10.14
CA ASP A 10 13.66 2.55 9.60
C ASP A 10 12.87 2.22 8.32
N PRO A 11 11.56 2.57 8.24
CA PRO A 11 10.76 2.32 7.04
C PRO A 11 11.32 3.03 5.80
N PHE A 12 11.99 4.16 5.96
CA PHE A 12 12.56 4.94 4.85
C PHE A 12 13.80 4.31 4.20
N LEU A 13 14.34 3.23 4.77
CA LEU A 13 15.31 2.38 4.08
C LEU A 13 14.68 1.56 2.94
N MET A 14 13.35 1.45 2.95
CA MET A 14 12.62 0.73 1.90
C MET A 14 12.44 1.63 0.68
N ARG A 15 12.92 1.15 -0.47
CA ARG A 15 12.81 1.89 -1.73
C ARG A 15 11.36 2.26 -2.02
N GLY A 16 11.11 3.52 -2.41
CA GLY A 16 9.78 4.05 -2.71
C GLY A 16 9.02 4.58 -1.49
N MET A 17 9.53 4.38 -0.25
CA MET A 17 8.81 4.81 0.95
C MET A 17 8.66 6.33 1.04
N GLU A 18 9.68 7.09 0.63
CA GLU A 18 9.63 8.55 0.65
C GLU A 18 8.52 9.09 -0.25
N GLU A 19 8.45 8.59 -1.48
CA GLU A 19 7.45 8.98 -2.47
C GLU A 19 6.04 8.62 -2.02
N VAL A 20 5.86 7.40 -1.49
CA VAL A 20 4.56 6.93 -1.01
C VAL A 20 4.12 7.71 0.22
N ALA A 21 4.99 7.90 1.20
CA ALA A 21 4.67 8.65 2.40
C ALA A 21 4.27 10.09 2.07
N ALA A 22 5.00 10.75 1.15
CA ALA A 22 4.67 12.09 0.69
C ALA A 22 3.34 12.13 -0.06
N HIS A 23 3.05 11.16 -0.93
CA HIS A 23 1.79 11.09 -1.67
C HIS A 23 0.60 10.88 -0.72
N LEU A 24 0.66 9.86 0.13
CA LEU A 24 -0.43 9.52 1.05
C LEU A 24 -0.66 10.62 2.09
N THR A 25 0.39 11.28 2.59
CA THR A 25 0.27 12.45 3.49
C THR A 25 -0.53 13.56 2.82
N ARG A 26 -0.24 13.88 1.55
CA ARG A 26 -1.01 14.91 0.81
C ARG A 26 -2.49 14.53 0.64
N GLU A 27 -2.79 13.26 0.39
CA GLU A 27 -4.18 12.81 0.25
C GLU A 27 -4.92 12.84 1.60
N VAL A 28 -4.25 12.44 2.68
CA VAL A 28 -4.78 12.55 4.05
C VAL A 28 -5.08 14.00 4.41
N MET A 29 -4.13 14.93 4.19
CA MET A 29 -4.30 16.35 4.50
C MET A 29 -5.43 17.01 3.68
N LYS A 30 -5.75 16.47 2.51
CA LYS A 30 -6.88 16.91 1.68
C LYS A 30 -8.20 16.22 2.04
N GLY A 31 -8.19 15.28 2.99
CA GLY A 31 -9.37 14.47 3.35
C GLY A 31 -9.89 13.59 2.23
N ARG A 32 -9.04 13.23 1.25
CA ARG A 32 -9.46 12.43 0.11
C ARG A 32 -9.53 10.95 0.44
N PRO A 33 -10.54 10.22 -0.06
CA PRO A 33 -10.65 8.78 0.13
C PRO A 33 -9.45 8.05 -0.48
N ILE A 34 -8.91 7.06 0.27
CA ILE A 34 -7.81 6.19 -0.17
C ILE A 34 -8.34 4.77 -0.27
N GLY A 35 -8.36 4.22 -1.48
CA GLY A 35 -8.80 2.85 -1.73
C GLY A 35 -7.75 1.83 -1.31
N ILE A 36 -8.16 0.74 -0.69
CA ILE A 36 -7.28 -0.37 -0.32
C ILE A 36 -7.67 -1.60 -1.13
N TYR A 37 -6.73 -2.14 -1.88
CA TYR A 37 -6.92 -3.38 -2.63
C TYR A 37 -6.07 -4.49 -2.00
N GLY A 38 -6.71 -5.47 -1.35
CA GLY A 38 -6.02 -6.57 -0.66
C GLY A 38 -6.05 -7.89 -1.40
N ASP A 39 -5.33 -8.87 -0.87
CA ASP A 39 -5.49 -10.28 -1.22
C ASP A 39 -6.48 -10.97 -0.28
N TYR A 40 -6.96 -12.14 -0.68
CA TYR A 40 -7.99 -12.92 0.04
C TYR A 40 -7.44 -13.85 1.12
N ASP A 41 -6.14 -13.97 1.26
CA ASP A 41 -5.52 -14.80 2.30
C ASP A 41 -5.38 -14.05 3.65
N THR A 42 -4.82 -14.71 4.65
CA THR A 42 -4.69 -14.13 6.00
C THR A 42 -3.78 -12.91 6.01
N ASP A 43 -2.70 -12.91 5.22
CA ASP A 43 -1.75 -11.81 5.16
C ASP A 43 -2.39 -10.59 4.47
N GLY A 44 -3.06 -10.79 3.34
CA GLY A 44 -3.78 -9.75 2.62
C GLY A 44 -4.95 -9.16 3.39
N ILE A 45 -5.77 -10.00 4.07
CA ILE A 45 -6.88 -9.56 4.93
C ILE A 45 -6.35 -8.74 6.11
N SER A 46 -5.28 -9.20 6.78
CA SER A 46 -4.68 -8.49 7.91
C SER A 46 -4.07 -7.16 7.50
N SER A 47 -3.40 -7.13 6.34
CA SER A 47 -2.85 -5.91 5.73
C SER A 47 -3.94 -4.90 5.39
N THR A 48 -5.03 -5.36 4.78
CA THR A 48 -6.21 -4.54 4.45
C THR A 48 -6.81 -3.93 5.71
N ALA A 49 -7.06 -4.75 6.73
CA ALA A 49 -7.62 -4.29 8.01
C ALA A 49 -6.73 -3.24 8.68
N LEU A 50 -5.40 -3.46 8.68
CA LEU A 50 -4.43 -2.51 9.23
C LEU A 50 -4.53 -1.14 8.56
N LEU A 51 -4.51 -1.08 7.23
CA LEU A 51 -4.56 0.20 6.51
C LEU A 51 -5.92 0.88 6.63
N VAL A 52 -7.03 0.12 6.57
CA VAL A 52 -8.38 0.67 6.77
C VAL A 52 -8.52 1.31 8.15
N LEU A 53 -8.07 0.63 9.21
CA LEU A 53 -8.09 1.16 10.57
C LEU A 53 -7.19 2.39 10.73
N PHE A 54 -6.00 2.35 10.12
CA PHE A 54 -5.06 3.46 10.16
C PHE A 54 -5.66 4.73 9.51
N PHE A 55 -6.15 4.66 8.26
CA PHE A 55 -6.71 5.83 7.61
C PHE A 55 -7.99 6.33 8.28
N LYS A 56 -8.83 5.42 8.80
CA LYS A 56 -10.00 5.81 9.62
C LYS A 56 -9.58 6.57 10.88
N SER A 57 -8.50 6.18 11.55
CA SER A 57 -7.99 6.90 12.72
C SER A 57 -7.48 8.31 12.40
N LEU A 58 -7.21 8.59 11.12
CA LEU A 58 -6.84 9.92 10.62
C LEU A 58 -8.05 10.70 10.06
N GLY A 59 -9.27 10.20 10.24
CA GLY A 59 -10.49 10.81 9.71
C GLY A 59 -10.68 10.66 8.19
N VAL A 60 -9.92 9.78 7.54
CA VAL A 60 -9.97 9.56 6.09
C VAL A 60 -10.78 8.30 5.75
N SER A 61 -11.69 8.42 4.78
CA SER A 61 -12.42 7.27 4.26
C SER A 61 -11.47 6.30 3.54
N ALA A 62 -11.57 5.02 3.88
CA ALA A 62 -10.74 3.96 3.29
C ALA A 62 -11.61 2.80 2.77
N PRO A 63 -12.31 2.99 1.64
CA PRO A 63 -13.00 1.89 0.98
C PRO A 63 -12.00 0.81 0.59
N TYR A 64 -12.44 -0.46 0.68
CA TYR A 64 -11.55 -1.57 0.34
C TYR A 64 -12.21 -2.56 -0.61
N PHE A 65 -11.38 -3.28 -1.34
CA PHE A 65 -11.77 -4.39 -2.21
C PHE A 65 -10.83 -5.57 -1.98
N ILE A 66 -11.40 -6.74 -1.76
CA ILE A 66 -10.69 -8.03 -1.69
C ILE A 66 -11.30 -8.93 -2.76
N PRO A 67 -10.51 -9.46 -3.72
CA PRO A 67 -11.04 -10.31 -4.76
C PRO A 67 -11.57 -11.63 -4.18
N HIS A 68 -12.66 -12.12 -4.72
CA HIS A 68 -13.19 -13.42 -4.32
C HIS A 68 -12.45 -14.53 -5.05
N ARG A 69 -11.82 -15.44 -4.29
CA ARG A 69 -10.95 -16.51 -4.78
C ARG A 69 -11.51 -17.28 -5.99
N MET A 70 -12.81 -17.57 -5.98
CA MET A 70 -13.47 -18.39 -7.00
C MET A 70 -14.02 -17.59 -8.18
N ARG A 71 -14.13 -16.28 -8.09
CA ARG A 71 -14.71 -15.42 -9.14
C ARG A 71 -13.65 -14.61 -9.87
N GLU A 72 -12.85 -13.85 -9.13
CA GLU A 72 -11.81 -13.00 -9.67
C GLU A 72 -10.45 -13.69 -9.72
N GLY A 73 -10.19 -14.67 -8.82
CA GLY A 73 -8.89 -15.31 -8.69
C GLY A 73 -7.88 -14.46 -7.91
N TYR A 74 -6.62 -14.87 -8.00
CA TYR A 74 -5.50 -14.18 -7.37
C TYR A 74 -5.03 -12.99 -8.21
N GLY A 75 -4.53 -11.96 -7.53
CA GLY A 75 -3.84 -10.84 -8.16
C GLY A 75 -4.67 -9.56 -8.28
N LEU A 76 -4.07 -8.58 -8.91
CA LEU A 76 -4.66 -7.26 -9.13
C LEU A 76 -5.49 -7.24 -10.42
N HIS A 77 -6.77 -6.93 -10.30
CA HIS A 77 -7.72 -6.87 -11.41
C HIS A 77 -8.27 -5.46 -11.58
N LEU A 78 -8.35 -4.98 -12.82
CA LEU A 78 -8.91 -3.66 -13.15
C LEU A 78 -10.33 -3.47 -12.60
N SER A 79 -11.17 -4.51 -12.64
CA SER A 79 -12.55 -4.43 -12.14
C SER A 79 -12.65 -4.02 -10.68
N GLY A 80 -11.74 -4.50 -9.82
CA GLY A 80 -11.67 -4.10 -8.41
C GLY A 80 -11.16 -2.67 -8.24
N LEU A 81 -10.20 -2.25 -9.05
CA LEU A 81 -9.68 -0.88 -9.06
C LEU A 81 -10.77 0.12 -9.47
N LEU A 82 -11.57 -0.22 -10.50
CA LEU A 82 -12.67 0.63 -10.94
C LEU A 82 -13.78 0.76 -9.89
N LYS A 83 -14.09 -0.31 -9.13
CA LYS A 83 -15.02 -0.22 -7.99
C LYS A 83 -14.53 0.76 -6.91
N LEU A 84 -13.23 0.76 -6.61
CA LEU A 84 -12.64 1.72 -5.68
C LEU A 84 -12.67 3.14 -6.25
N LYS A 85 -12.46 3.31 -7.54
CA LYS A 85 -12.60 4.60 -8.22
C LYS A 85 -14.05 5.12 -8.17
N GLU A 86 -15.03 4.27 -8.41
CA GLU A 86 -16.47 4.59 -8.29
C GLU A 86 -16.83 4.99 -6.85
N ALA A 87 -16.14 4.45 -5.84
CA ALA A 87 -16.25 4.88 -4.44
C ALA A 87 -15.54 6.21 -4.13
N GLY A 88 -15.02 6.91 -5.14
CA GLY A 88 -14.38 8.23 -5.03
C GLY A 88 -12.87 8.19 -4.79
N CYS A 89 -12.22 7.02 -4.84
CA CYS A 89 -10.78 6.90 -4.61
C CYS A 89 -9.98 7.26 -5.86
N GLY A 90 -9.26 8.37 -5.83
CA GLY A 90 -8.26 8.72 -6.86
C GLY A 90 -6.94 8.00 -6.64
N THR A 91 -6.63 7.65 -5.39
CA THR A 91 -5.46 6.87 -5.00
C THR A 91 -5.90 5.50 -4.48
N VAL A 92 -5.21 4.45 -4.96
CA VAL A 92 -5.41 3.06 -4.49
C VAL A 92 -4.08 2.48 -4.04
N VAL A 93 -4.06 1.92 -2.85
CA VAL A 93 -2.92 1.19 -2.29
C VAL A 93 -3.22 -0.30 -2.35
N THR A 94 -2.40 -1.08 -3.05
CA THR A 94 -2.47 -2.54 -2.96
C THR A 94 -1.72 -3.03 -1.74
N VAL A 95 -2.17 -4.10 -1.13
CA VAL A 95 -1.48 -4.77 -0.03
C VAL A 95 -1.38 -6.25 -0.32
N ASP A 96 -0.18 -6.81 -0.13
CA ASP A 96 0.11 -8.23 -0.31
C ASP A 96 -0.14 -8.75 -1.73
N THR A 97 -0.17 -7.84 -2.70
CA THR A 97 -0.40 -8.17 -4.12
C THR A 97 0.06 -7.01 -5.02
N GLY A 98 0.24 -7.32 -6.30
CA GLY A 98 0.40 -6.31 -7.34
C GLY A 98 1.79 -6.20 -7.94
N ILE A 99 2.85 -6.75 -7.32
CA ILE A 99 4.22 -6.61 -7.83
C ILE A 99 4.40 -7.21 -9.24
N THR A 100 3.58 -8.17 -9.61
CA THR A 100 3.62 -8.82 -10.93
C THR A 100 2.57 -8.25 -11.91
N ALA A 101 1.73 -7.32 -11.47
CA ALA A 101 0.54 -6.87 -12.20
C ALA A 101 0.84 -5.73 -13.20
N VAL A 102 1.75 -5.97 -14.16
CA VAL A 102 2.22 -4.96 -15.12
C VAL A 102 1.09 -4.37 -15.95
N GLU A 103 0.22 -5.21 -16.51
CA GLU A 103 -0.88 -4.73 -17.37
C GLU A 103 -1.97 -4.03 -16.55
N ALA A 104 -2.36 -4.59 -15.39
CA ALA A 104 -3.36 -3.94 -14.53
C ALA A 104 -2.88 -2.57 -14.02
N ALA A 105 -1.59 -2.40 -13.73
CA ALA A 105 -1.02 -1.11 -13.36
C ALA A 105 -1.10 -0.08 -14.51
N LYS A 106 -0.84 -0.51 -15.75
CA LYS A 106 -0.97 0.32 -16.95
C LYS A 106 -2.43 0.75 -17.18
N GLU A 107 -3.37 -0.18 -17.01
CA GLU A 107 -4.81 0.09 -17.12
C GLU A 107 -5.30 1.03 -16.01
N ALA A 108 -4.79 0.87 -14.76
CA ALA A 108 -5.06 1.78 -13.66
C ALA A 108 -4.65 3.21 -14.00
N LYS A 109 -3.42 3.39 -14.50
CA LYS A 109 -2.89 4.68 -14.96
C LYS A 109 -3.75 5.29 -16.07
N ALA A 110 -4.10 4.50 -17.08
CA ALA A 110 -4.98 4.94 -18.17
C ALA A 110 -6.38 5.34 -17.67
N SER A 111 -6.83 4.73 -16.58
CA SER A 111 -8.09 5.05 -15.91
C SER A 111 -7.98 6.24 -14.94
N GLY A 112 -6.82 6.88 -14.81
CA GLY A 112 -6.61 8.02 -13.89
C GLY A 112 -6.64 7.61 -12.42
N ILE A 113 -6.12 6.43 -12.10
CA ILE A 113 -5.92 5.95 -10.72
C ILE A 113 -4.44 6.06 -10.37
N ASP A 114 -4.14 6.78 -9.31
CA ASP A 114 -2.81 6.81 -8.70
C ASP A 114 -2.60 5.51 -7.92
N LEU A 115 -1.94 4.54 -8.56
CA LEU A 115 -1.70 3.23 -7.97
C LEU A 115 -0.41 3.23 -7.16
N ILE A 116 -0.48 2.78 -5.93
CA ILE A 116 0.65 2.49 -5.04
C ILE A 116 0.64 0.99 -4.77
N ILE A 117 1.76 0.32 -5.03
CA ILE A 117 1.86 -1.13 -4.83
C ILE A 117 2.68 -1.41 -3.59
N THR A 118 2.11 -2.16 -2.63
CA THR A 118 2.86 -2.72 -1.50
C THR A 118 2.75 -4.23 -1.52
N ASP A 119 3.90 -4.90 -1.58
CA ASP A 119 3.96 -6.34 -1.77
C ASP A 119 5.25 -6.90 -1.16
N HIS A 120 5.33 -8.21 -0.97
CA HIS A 120 6.53 -8.93 -0.50
C HIS A 120 6.90 -10.13 -1.39
N HIS A 121 6.08 -10.40 -2.40
CA HIS A 121 6.34 -11.48 -3.36
C HIS A 121 7.56 -11.17 -4.24
N GLY A 122 8.09 -12.19 -4.90
CA GLY A 122 9.22 -12.05 -5.82
C GLY A 122 8.89 -11.10 -6.97
N PRO A 123 9.69 -10.04 -7.19
CA PRO A 123 9.44 -9.10 -8.28
C PRO A 123 9.75 -9.78 -9.63
N PRO A 124 9.00 -9.42 -10.69
CA PRO A 124 9.28 -9.86 -12.06
C PRO A 124 10.46 -9.07 -12.64
N GLU A 125 10.96 -9.49 -13.80
CA GLU A 125 12.00 -8.77 -14.53
C GLU A 125 11.57 -7.34 -14.89
N ARG A 126 10.31 -7.17 -15.31
CA ARG A 126 9.69 -5.85 -15.58
C ARG A 126 8.71 -5.51 -14.46
N LEU A 127 9.03 -4.45 -13.70
CA LEU A 127 8.14 -3.96 -12.65
C LEU A 127 6.92 -3.21 -13.23
N PRO A 128 5.76 -3.27 -12.55
CA PRO A 128 4.58 -2.48 -12.93
C PRO A 128 4.83 -0.97 -12.79
N GLU A 129 4.20 -0.19 -13.67
CA GLU A 129 4.21 1.26 -13.59
C GLU A 129 3.19 1.74 -12.55
N ALA A 130 3.68 2.23 -11.42
CA ALA A 130 2.87 2.77 -10.33
C ALA A 130 3.45 4.11 -9.87
N VAL A 131 2.72 4.85 -9.03
CA VAL A 131 3.25 6.06 -8.36
C VAL A 131 4.52 5.73 -7.61
N ALA A 132 4.49 4.64 -6.84
CA ALA A 132 5.66 4.00 -6.26
C ALA A 132 5.37 2.54 -5.90
N LEU A 133 6.45 1.79 -5.71
CA LEU A 133 6.46 0.39 -5.32
C LEU A 133 7.15 0.26 -3.97
N ILE A 134 6.50 -0.40 -3.03
CA ILE A 134 7.06 -0.80 -1.74
C ILE A 134 7.17 -2.32 -1.73
N ASN A 135 8.39 -2.82 -1.86
CA ASN A 135 8.67 -4.25 -1.75
C ASN A 135 10.13 -4.42 -1.29
N PRO A 136 10.40 -5.10 -0.18
CA PRO A 136 11.77 -5.26 0.32
C PRO A 136 12.68 -6.05 -0.63
N ARG A 137 12.09 -6.85 -1.54
CA ARG A 137 12.81 -7.67 -2.52
C ARG A 137 12.99 -6.99 -3.88
N GLN A 138 12.47 -5.75 -4.07
CA GLN A 138 12.62 -5.09 -5.36
C GLN A 138 14.07 -4.71 -5.65
N PRO A 139 14.52 -4.74 -6.92
CA PRO A 139 15.89 -4.36 -7.29
C PRO A 139 16.26 -2.99 -6.74
N GLY A 140 17.46 -2.90 -6.11
CA GLY A 140 17.96 -1.67 -5.51
C GLY A 140 17.28 -1.24 -4.21
N CYS A 141 16.51 -2.11 -3.57
CA CYS A 141 16.03 -1.89 -2.21
C CYS A 141 17.13 -2.26 -1.20
N ASN A 142 17.39 -1.34 -0.27
CA ASN A 142 18.41 -1.53 0.78
C ASN A 142 17.79 -1.82 2.15
N TYR A 143 16.53 -2.25 2.18
CA TYR A 143 15.86 -2.60 3.43
C TYR A 143 16.51 -3.85 4.03
N PRO A 144 16.98 -3.84 5.31
CA PRO A 144 17.83 -4.90 5.85
C PRO A 144 17.16 -6.26 6.03
N PHE A 145 15.84 -6.36 5.93
CA PHE A 145 15.09 -7.58 6.15
C PHE A 145 14.09 -7.85 5.02
N GLU A 146 14.48 -8.68 4.07
CA GLU A 146 13.65 -9.06 2.91
C GLU A 146 12.51 -10.02 3.25
N GLY A 147 12.55 -10.64 4.44
CA GLY A 147 11.58 -11.65 4.89
C GLY A 147 10.32 -11.08 5.51
N LEU A 148 9.98 -9.81 5.29
CA LEU A 148 8.70 -9.27 5.74
C LEU A 148 7.54 -9.99 5.05
N SER A 149 6.46 -10.27 5.79
CA SER A 149 5.17 -10.64 5.23
C SER A 149 4.45 -9.41 4.65
N GLY A 150 3.36 -9.61 3.92
CA GLY A 150 2.55 -8.50 3.38
C GLY A 150 2.10 -7.54 4.48
N VAL A 151 1.61 -8.06 5.63
CA VAL A 151 1.23 -7.21 6.77
C VAL A 151 2.44 -6.51 7.41
N GLY A 152 3.61 -7.11 7.36
CA GLY A 152 4.87 -6.48 7.78
C GLY A 152 5.22 -5.26 6.90
N VAL A 153 5.03 -5.37 5.58
CA VAL A 153 5.20 -4.26 4.63
C VAL A 153 4.16 -3.17 4.87
N ALA A 154 2.88 -3.54 5.03
CA ALA A 154 1.81 -2.60 5.35
C ALA A 154 2.07 -1.86 6.68
N PHE A 155 2.59 -2.54 7.69
CA PHE A 155 3.01 -1.91 8.95
C PHE A 155 4.14 -0.89 8.76
N LYS A 156 5.12 -1.18 7.91
CA LYS A 156 6.18 -0.21 7.57
C LYS A 156 5.62 0.99 6.81
N LEU A 157 4.64 0.80 5.94
CA LEU A 157 3.93 1.89 5.29
C LEU A 157 3.25 2.80 6.32
N VAL A 158 2.48 2.22 7.25
CA VAL A 158 1.84 2.97 8.36
C VAL A 158 2.87 3.78 9.13
N ALA A 159 4.01 3.16 9.50
CA ALA A 159 5.07 3.84 10.24
C ALA A 159 5.67 5.01 9.46
N GLY A 160 5.91 4.84 8.14
CA GLY A 160 6.43 5.88 7.26
C GLY A 160 5.45 7.07 7.10
N VAL A 161 4.19 6.78 6.79
CA VAL A 161 3.15 7.81 6.63
C VAL A 161 2.91 8.56 7.94
N ARG A 162 2.82 7.84 9.07
CA ARG A 162 2.63 8.46 10.39
C ARG A 162 3.79 9.40 10.76
N ARG A 163 5.04 8.99 10.48
CA ARG A 163 6.22 9.84 10.70
C ARG A 163 6.13 11.10 9.84
N ARG A 164 5.82 10.97 8.56
CA ARG A 164 5.70 12.09 7.64
C ARG A 164 4.59 13.08 8.05
N LEU A 165 3.42 12.56 8.42
CA LEU A 165 2.30 13.35 8.93
C LEU A 165 2.72 14.18 10.15
N ARG A 166 3.41 13.55 11.11
CA ARG A 166 3.92 14.24 12.30
C ARG A 166 4.92 15.34 11.93
N ASP A 167 5.85 15.04 11.01
CA ASP A 167 6.90 15.98 10.58
C ASP A 167 6.30 17.18 9.81
N GLU A 168 5.14 17.00 9.17
CA GLU A 168 4.35 18.06 8.52
C GLU A 168 3.34 18.73 9.44
N GLY A 169 3.34 18.42 10.76
CA GLY A 169 2.51 19.08 11.76
C GLY A 169 1.04 18.65 11.75
N PHE A 170 0.72 17.47 11.16
CA PHE A 170 -0.63 16.94 11.22
C PHE A 170 -0.99 16.55 12.67
N ALA A 171 -1.89 17.29 13.28
CA ALA A 171 -2.47 16.97 14.56
C ALA A 171 -3.69 16.05 14.33
N GLY A 172 -3.46 14.75 14.17
CA GLY A 172 -4.53 13.76 14.28
C GLY A 172 -4.97 13.67 15.72
N GLU A 173 -6.29 13.66 15.96
CA GLU A 173 -6.88 13.40 17.28
C GLU A 173 -6.48 12.05 17.85
#